data_3e7b2b85ac38a70e05318ad5f1153f1b
#
_entry.id   3e7b2b85ac38a70e05318ad5f1153f1b
#
_cell.length_a   1.000
_cell.length_b   1.000
_cell.length_c   1.000
_cell.angle_alpha   90.00
_cell.angle_beta   90.00
_cell.angle_gamma   90.00
#
_symmetry.space_group_name_H-M   'P 1'
#
loop_
_entity.id
_entity.type
_entity.pdbx_description
1 polymer ?
#
loop_
_entity_poly.entity_id
_entity_poly.type
_entity_poly.pdbx_seq_one_letter_code
_entity_poly.pdbx_strand_id
1 'polypeptide(L)'
;MKAIVNNADGPVITAVDDPHPGSGEALVAVQAFSVNRGELDLLQTRTSGWRPGQDIAGVVVERAADGLGPAVGTRIVALVEQAGWAELAAVPAGRLAPLPAEVATEQAAALPLAGLTALRTLRLAGDLLGRRVLVTGANGGVGRIQIQLAALAGAEVTAVARPQHEKELLALGASSVVADPAAADGLYDLVADWVGGPSLAAGIGKAAPRGTVVLGSSNTEKTPVSIYDFFGHEGARLVSYLSYAYPEPPGPDLTTLAGLVAAGRLDPAVGLVSTWTRLRDALTALTQRRISGKAVLTVG
;
A
#
# COMPACT_ATOMS: atom_id res chain seq x y z
N MET A 1 -22.70 -15.35 4.91
CA MET A 1 -21.93 -14.27 5.56
C MET A 1 -22.35 -12.89 5.11
N LYS A 2 -21.91 -11.82 5.77
CA LYS A 2 -22.04 -10.45 5.27
C LYS A 2 -20.76 -10.02 4.53
N ALA A 3 -20.94 -9.22 3.48
CA ALA A 3 -19.85 -8.62 2.73
C ALA A 3 -20.26 -7.25 2.19
N ILE A 4 -19.25 -6.44 1.83
CA ILE A 4 -19.49 -5.22 1.08
C ILE A 4 -19.56 -5.57 -0.41
N VAL A 5 -20.64 -5.15 -1.04
CA VAL A 5 -20.90 -5.34 -2.46
C VAL A 5 -21.11 -3.98 -3.10
N ASN A 6 -20.41 -3.72 -4.20
CA ASN A 6 -20.60 -2.52 -5.00
C ASN A 6 -21.91 -2.63 -5.79
N ASN A 7 -22.73 -1.62 -5.76
CA ASN A 7 -23.96 -1.53 -6.57
C ASN A 7 -24.10 -0.14 -7.20
N ALA A 8 -25.21 0.12 -7.89
CA ALA A 8 -25.42 1.38 -8.60
C ALA A 8 -25.37 2.63 -7.68
N ASP A 9 -25.76 2.48 -6.42
CA ASP A 9 -25.79 3.55 -5.41
C ASP A 9 -24.52 3.58 -4.54
N GLY A 10 -23.53 2.79 -4.90
CA GLY A 10 -22.26 2.62 -4.20
C GLY A 10 -22.20 1.37 -3.31
N PRO A 11 -21.11 1.20 -2.55
CA PRO A 11 -20.88 0.00 -1.75
C PRO A 11 -21.84 -0.10 -0.57
N VAL A 12 -22.40 -1.31 -0.36
CA VAL A 12 -23.33 -1.63 0.73
C VAL A 12 -22.95 -2.95 1.40
N ILE A 13 -23.20 -3.07 2.70
CA ILE A 13 -23.11 -4.35 3.41
C ILE A 13 -24.38 -5.16 3.13
N THR A 14 -24.20 -6.38 2.63
CA THR A 14 -25.34 -7.28 2.33
C THR A 14 -24.97 -8.73 2.62
N ALA A 15 -25.99 -9.60 2.73
CA ALA A 15 -25.77 -11.03 2.82
C ALA A 15 -25.34 -11.60 1.46
N VAL A 16 -24.32 -12.45 1.48
CA VAL A 16 -23.81 -13.20 0.33
C VAL A 16 -23.50 -14.63 0.76
N ASP A 17 -23.35 -15.53 -0.20
CA ASP A 17 -22.91 -16.89 0.08
C ASP A 17 -21.49 -16.88 0.68
N ASP A 18 -21.20 -17.84 1.55
CA ASP A 18 -19.88 -18.03 2.11
C ASP A 18 -18.89 -18.44 1.00
N PRO A 19 -17.63 -17.99 1.07
CA PRO A 19 -16.64 -18.42 0.10
C PRO A 19 -16.32 -19.91 0.28
N HIS A 20 -16.12 -20.61 -0.83
CA HIS A 20 -15.65 -21.99 -0.87
C HIS A 20 -14.16 -21.99 -1.21
N PRO A 21 -13.25 -22.19 -0.23
CA PRO A 21 -11.81 -22.17 -0.51
C PRO A 21 -11.41 -23.33 -1.43
N GLY A 22 -10.57 -23.04 -2.40
CA GLY A 22 -9.88 -24.05 -3.21
C GLY A 22 -8.85 -24.84 -2.36
N SER A 23 -8.29 -25.92 -2.90
CA SER A 23 -7.37 -26.80 -2.16
C SER A 23 -6.14 -26.07 -1.58
N GLY A 24 -5.64 -25.04 -2.28
CA GLY A 24 -4.49 -24.22 -1.84
C GLY A 24 -4.87 -22.95 -1.08
N GLU A 25 -6.15 -22.78 -0.67
CA GLU A 25 -6.66 -21.62 0.01
C GLU A 25 -7.08 -21.93 1.45
N ALA A 26 -6.74 -21.03 2.36
CA ALA A 26 -7.27 -21.03 3.72
C ALA A 26 -8.52 -20.16 3.79
N LEU A 27 -9.49 -20.55 4.62
CA LEU A 27 -10.60 -19.67 4.98
C LEU A 27 -10.21 -18.82 6.18
N VAL A 28 -10.37 -17.51 6.04
CA VAL A 28 -10.00 -16.50 7.04
C VAL A 28 -11.26 -15.78 7.53
N ALA A 29 -11.47 -15.77 8.84
CA ALA A 29 -12.39 -14.82 9.49
C ALA A 29 -11.71 -13.46 9.53
N VAL A 30 -12.20 -12.52 8.73
CA VAL A 30 -11.64 -11.17 8.62
C VAL A 30 -12.05 -10.35 9.84
N GLN A 31 -11.08 -9.79 10.54
CA GLN A 31 -11.31 -8.92 11.70
C GLN A 31 -11.14 -7.45 11.36
N ALA A 32 -10.25 -7.14 10.41
CA ALA A 32 -10.07 -5.79 9.88
C ALA A 32 -9.60 -5.84 8.43
N PHE A 33 -9.92 -4.79 7.70
CA PHE A 33 -9.43 -4.54 6.35
C PHE A 33 -9.07 -3.07 6.18
N SER A 34 -8.25 -2.74 5.18
CA SER A 34 -7.97 -1.34 4.88
C SER A 34 -8.52 -0.91 3.53
N VAL A 35 -8.64 0.40 3.36
CA VAL A 35 -9.09 1.02 2.12
C VAL A 35 -7.89 1.63 1.39
N ASN A 36 -7.72 1.30 0.14
CA ASN A 36 -6.71 1.84 -0.75
C ASN A 36 -7.31 2.87 -1.72
N ARG A 37 -6.50 3.83 -2.14
CA ARG A 37 -6.95 4.83 -3.12
C ARG A 37 -7.40 4.20 -4.44
N GLY A 38 -6.69 3.17 -4.93
CA GLY A 38 -7.07 2.45 -6.15
C GLY A 38 -8.45 1.79 -6.06
N GLU A 39 -8.91 1.41 -4.86
CA GLU A 39 -10.26 0.85 -4.67
C GLU A 39 -11.36 1.91 -4.88
N LEU A 40 -11.08 3.21 -4.66
CA LEU A 40 -12.01 4.29 -5.00
C LEU A 40 -12.31 4.31 -6.51
N ASP A 41 -11.27 4.14 -7.33
CA ASP A 41 -11.40 4.11 -8.79
C ASP A 41 -12.11 2.82 -9.23
N LEU A 42 -11.80 1.69 -8.60
CA LEU A 42 -12.46 0.42 -8.87
C LEU A 42 -13.96 0.44 -8.51
N LEU A 43 -14.34 1.08 -7.40
CA LEU A 43 -15.74 1.28 -7.04
C LEU A 43 -16.54 2.06 -8.08
N GLN A 44 -15.89 2.95 -8.84
CA GLN A 44 -16.53 3.72 -9.90
C GLN A 44 -16.57 2.96 -11.25
N THR A 45 -15.59 2.08 -11.51
CA THR A 45 -15.41 1.46 -12.83
C THR A 45 -15.89 0.01 -12.90
N ARG A 46 -15.97 -0.69 -11.77
CA ARG A 46 -16.46 -2.07 -11.70
C ARG A 46 -17.98 -2.14 -11.71
N THR A 47 -18.49 -3.20 -12.31
CA THR A 47 -19.93 -3.45 -12.43
C THR A 47 -20.61 -3.68 -11.06
N SER A 48 -21.93 -3.49 -11.03
CA SER A 48 -22.76 -3.90 -9.88
C SER A 48 -22.57 -5.39 -9.56
N GLY A 49 -22.51 -5.71 -8.29
CA GLY A 49 -22.21 -7.07 -7.80
C GLY A 49 -20.73 -7.33 -7.50
N TRP A 50 -19.81 -6.45 -7.92
CA TRP A 50 -18.40 -6.61 -7.58
C TRP A 50 -18.15 -6.46 -6.07
N ARG A 51 -17.28 -7.34 -5.54
CA ARG A 51 -16.91 -7.36 -4.13
C ARG A 51 -15.50 -6.78 -3.95
N PRO A 52 -15.35 -5.60 -3.34
CA PRO A 52 -14.05 -4.96 -3.08
C PRO A 52 -13.27 -5.63 -1.96
N GLY A 53 -12.02 -5.17 -1.80
CA GLY A 53 -11.16 -5.48 -0.66
C GLY A 53 -9.91 -6.26 -1.04
N GLN A 54 -8.75 -5.61 -0.84
CA GLN A 54 -7.44 -6.20 -1.13
C GLN A 54 -6.65 -6.50 0.15
N ASP A 55 -6.76 -5.65 1.16
CA ASP A 55 -6.00 -5.74 2.40
C ASP A 55 -6.86 -6.34 3.51
N ILE A 56 -6.45 -7.44 4.10
CA ILE A 56 -7.14 -8.05 5.23
C ILE A 56 -6.19 -8.46 6.34
N ALA A 57 -6.69 -8.44 7.58
CA ALA A 57 -6.11 -9.12 8.74
C ALA A 57 -7.22 -9.88 9.48
N GLY A 58 -6.92 -11.05 9.99
CA GLY A 58 -7.91 -11.90 10.64
C GLY A 58 -7.31 -13.18 11.19
N VAL A 59 -8.15 -14.22 11.32
CA VAL A 59 -7.79 -15.51 11.89
C VAL A 59 -8.18 -16.63 10.92
N VAL A 60 -7.28 -17.59 10.73
CA VAL A 60 -7.57 -18.81 9.93
C VAL A 60 -8.64 -19.63 10.65
N VAL A 61 -9.77 -19.88 9.98
CA VAL A 61 -10.86 -20.73 10.49
C VAL A 61 -10.91 -22.10 9.80
N GLU A 62 -10.34 -22.21 8.57
CA GLU A 62 -10.13 -23.47 7.87
C GLU A 62 -8.77 -23.42 7.16
N ARG A 63 -7.96 -24.48 7.34
CA ARG A 63 -6.66 -24.57 6.72
C ARG A 63 -6.79 -25.00 5.27
N ALA A 64 -5.87 -24.57 4.40
CA ALA A 64 -5.77 -25.06 3.03
C ALA A 64 -5.69 -26.59 2.99
N ALA A 65 -6.51 -27.24 2.14
CA ALA A 65 -6.62 -28.69 2.09
C ALA A 65 -5.36 -29.40 1.59
N ASP A 66 -4.49 -28.68 0.86
CA ASP A 66 -3.17 -29.17 0.44
C ASP A 66 -2.14 -29.24 1.60
N GLY A 67 -2.53 -28.80 2.80
CA GLY A 67 -1.67 -28.78 3.97
C GLY A 67 -0.68 -27.62 4.01
N LEU A 68 -0.68 -26.72 3.04
CA LEU A 68 0.13 -25.50 3.05
C LEU A 68 -0.52 -24.40 3.91
N GLY A 69 0.30 -23.41 4.26
CA GLY A 69 -0.17 -22.29 5.06
C GLY A 69 -0.36 -22.58 6.56
N PRO A 70 -0.76 -21.56 7.34
CA PRO A 70 -0.85 -21.64 8.80
C PRO A 70 -2.03 -22.49 9.27
N ALA A 71 -1.93 -22.96 10.53
CA ALA A 71 -2.97 -23.75 11.21
C ALA A 71 -4.20 -22.88 11.55
N VAL A 72 -5.34 -23.54 11.77
CA VAL A 72 -6.55 -22.92 12.32
C VAL A 72 -6.22 -22.22 13.65
N GLY A 73 -6.79 -21.04 13.87
CA GLY A 73 -6.53 -20.18 15.01
C GLY A 73 -5.35 -19.24 14.83
N THR A 74 -4.54 -19.39 13.79
CA THR A 74 -3.41 -18.47 13.52
C THR A 74 -3.92 -17.12 13.07
N ARG A 75 -3.46 -16.03 13.72
CA ARG A 75 -3.67 -14.66 13.27
C ARG A 75 -2.81 -14.40 12.03
N ILE A 76 -3.39 -13.76 11.02
CA ILE A 76 -2.72 -13.52 9.73
C ILE A 76 -2.97 -12.11 9.20
N VAL A 77 -2.08 -11.69 8.30
CA VAL A 77 -2.26 -10.59 7.36
C VAL A 77 -2.20 -11.15 5.94
N ALA A 78 -3.00 -10.60 5.03
CA ALA A 78 -3.00 -11.07 3.64
C ALA A 78 -3.30 -9.97 2.62
N LEU A 79 -2.77 -10.15 1.41
CA LEU A 79 -3.17 -9.42 0.22
C LEU A 79 -4.02 -10.34 -0.67
N VAL A 80 -5.29 -10.01 -0.83
CA VAL A 80 -6.19 -10.68 -1.77
C VAL A 80 -6.41 -9.82 -3.02
N GLU A 81 -6.96 -10.40 -4.08
CA GLU A 81 -7.21 -9.62 -5.31
C GLU A 81 -8.49 -8.79 -5.19
N GLN A 82 -9.50 -9.34 -4.50
CA GLN A 82 -10.81 -8.75 -4.26
C GLN A 82 -11.54 -9.51 -3.16
N ALA A 83 -12.72 -9.06 -2.79
CA ALA A 83 -13.65 -9.70 -1.85
C ALA A 83 -13.17 -9.79 -0.39
N GLY A 84 -12.13 -9.03 -0.03
CA GLY A 84 -11.62 -8.97 1.34
C GLY A 84 -12.45 -8.10 2.30
N TRP A 85 -13.37 -7.25 1.80
CA TRP A 85 -14.26 -6.47 2.68
C TRP A 85 -15.49 -7.31 3.05
N ALA A 86 -15.29 -8.34 3.84
CA ALA A 86 -16.27 -9.34 4.17
C ALA A 86 -15.99 -9.97 5.55
N GLU A 87 -16.92 -10.74 6.10
CA GLU A 87 -16.71 -11.53 7.33
C GLU A 87 -15.75 -12.70 7.10
N LEU A 88 -15.78 -13.31 5.89
CA LEU A 88 -14.92 -14.43 5.52
C LEU A 88 -14.25 -14.18 4.16
N ALA A 89 -13.01 -14.61 4.02
CA ALA A 89 -12.28 -14.57 2.75
C ALA A 89 -11.51 -15.89 2.53
N ALA A 90 -11.58 -16.43 1.29
CA ALA A 90 -10.71 -17.50 0.84
C ALA A 90 -9.38 -16.88 0.37
N VAL A 91 -8.26 -17.35 0.91
CA VAL A 91 -6.95 -16.73 0.72
C VAL A 91 -5.93 -17.79 0.32
N PRO A 92 -5.30 -17.66 -0.87
CA PRO A 92 -4.20 -18.55 -1.26
C PRO A 92 -3.07 -18.53 -0.22
N ALA A 93 -2.56 -19.70 0.16
CA ALA A 93 -1.54 -19.86 1.21
C ALA A 93 -0.27 -19.02 0.99
N GLY A 94 0.12 -18.77 -0.27
CA GLY A 94 1.25 -17.91 -0.60
C GLY A 94 0.98 -16.40 -0.47
N ARG A 95 -0.26 -15.99 -0.25
CA ARG A 95 -0.67 -14.58 -0.18
C ARG A 95 -0.90 -14.06 1.23
N LEU A 96 -0.69 -14.89 2.23
CA LEU A 96 -0.83 -14.55 3.65
C LEU A 96 0.46 -14.76 4.42
N ALA A 97 0.58 -14.11 5.59
CA ALA A 97 1.65 -14.29 6.54
C ALA A 97 1.09 -14.36 7.97
N PRO A 98 1.62 -15.26 8.82
CA PRO A 98 1.33 -15.25 10.26
C PRO A 98 1.73 -13.95 10.91
N LEU A 99 0.93 -13.48 11.87
CA LEU A 99 1.19 -12.26 12.62
C LEU A 99 1.89 -12.55 13.95
N PRO A 100 2.98 -11.84 14.27
CA PRO A 100 3.50 -11.77 15.62
C PRO A 100 2.43 -11.29 16.63
N ALA A 101 2.53 -11.73 17.87
CA ALA A 101 1.55 -11.40 18.92
C ALA A 101 1.48 -9.90 19.21
N GLU A 102 2.60 -9.19 19.05
CA GLU A 102 2.78 -7.76 19.30
C GLU A 102 2.07 -6.87 18.27
N VAL A 103 1.73 -7.41 17.10
CA VAL A 103 1.10 -6.63 16.03
C VAL A 103 -0.42 -6.62 16.22
N ALA A 104 -0.99 -5.42 16.38
CA ALA A 104 -2.44 -5.26 16.43
C ALA A 104 -3.08 -5.57 15.06
N THR A 105 -4.33 -6.04 15.08
CA THR A 105 -5.06 -6.40 13.85
C THR A 105 -5.21 -5.23 12.89
N GLU A 106 -5.45 -4.04 13.42
CA GLU A 106 -5.59 -2.81 12.65
C GLU A 106 -4.25 -2.39 12.00
N GLN A 107 -3.14 -2.56 12.72
CA GLN A 107 -1.80 -2.33 12.19
C GLN A 107 -1.50 -3.30 11.04
N ALA A 108 -1.84 -4.57 11.24
CA ALA A 108 -1.67 -5.60 10.22
C ALA A 108 -2.48 -5.31 8.96
N ALA A 109 -3.76 -4.94 9.09
CA ALA A 109 -4.64 -4.64 7.97
C ALA A 109 -4.14 -3.44 7.13
N ALA A 110 -3.31 -2.54 7.69
CA ALA A 110 -2.74 -1.41 6.96
C ALA A 110 -1.53 -1.77 6.08
N LEU A 111 -0.92 -2.95 6.28
CA LEU A 111 0.34 -3.32 5.65
C LEU A 111 0.21 -3.79 4.19
N PRO A 112 -0.77 -4.64 3.77
CA PRO A 112 -0.58 -5.44 2.58
C PRO A 112 -0.27 -4.61 1.33
N LEU A 113 -1.21 -3.92 0.75
CA LEU A 113 -0.96 -3.21 -0.51
C LEU A 113 0.08 -2.09 -0.34
N ALA A 114 -0.06 -1.27 0.70
CA ALA A 114 0.81 -0.11 0.90
C ALA A 114 2.24 -0.53 1.28
N GLY A 115 2.40 -1.47 2.20
CA GLY A 115 3.69 -1.96 2.65
C GLY A 115 4.44 -2.73 1.56
N LEU A 116 3.74 -3.62 0.85
CA LEU A 116 4.32 -4.35 -0.28
C LEU A 116 4.74 -3.41 -1.40
N THR A 117 3.91 -2.42 -1.73
CA THR A 117 4.24 -1.40 -2.73
C THR A 117 5.49 -0.64 -2.31
N ALA A 118 5.55 -0.16 -1.08
CA ALA A 118 6.71 0.57 -0.56
C ALA A 118 7.99 -0.29 -0.60
N LEU A 119 7.94 -1.50 -0.06
CA LEU A 119 9.08 -2.41 0.00
C LEU A 119 9.61 -2.81 -1.39
N ARG A 120 8.69 -3.25 -2.26
CA ARG A 120 9.05 -3.78 -3.57
C ARG A 120 9.57 -2.71 -4.52
N THR A 121 9.03 -1.50 -4.44
CA THR A 121 9.52 -0.39 -5.27
C THR A 121 10.87 0.16 -4.81
N LEU A 122 11.20 0.09 -3.52
CA LEU A 122 12.56 0.38 -3.05
C LEU A 122 13.58 -0.61 -3.62
N ARG A 123 13.23 -1.90 -3.73
CA ARG A 123 14.12 -2.93 -4.33
C ARG A 123 14.43 -2.69 -5.81
N LEU A 124 13.60 -1.93 -6.54
CA LEU A 124 13.88 -1.56 -7.93
C LEU A 124 15.11 -0.64 -8.08
N ALA A 125 15.48 0.08 -7.03
CA ALA A 125 16.68 0.90 -7.00
C ALA A 125 17.95 0.13 -6.58
N GLY A 126 17.82 -1.12 -6.13
CA GLY A 126 18.94 -1.92 -5.64
C GLY A 126 19.38 -1.55 -4.22
N ASP A 127 20.70 -1.43 -4.00
CA ASP A 127 21.25 -1.01 -2.70
C ASP A 127 20.94 0.46 -2.43
N LEU A 128 20.42 0.73 -1.22
CA LEU A 128 19.97 2.06 -0.81
C LEU A 128 20.92 2.74 0.18
N LEU A 129 21.96 2.06 0.67
CA LEU A 129 22.91 2.65 1.62
C LEU A 129 23.60 3.88 1.01
N GLY A 130 23.43 5.04 1.63
CA GLY A 130 23.99 6.32 1.16
C GLY A 130 23.32 6.86 -0.12
N ARG A 131 22.22 6.25 -0.60
CA ARG A 131 21.47 6.70 -1.77
C ARG A 131 20.46 7.79 -1.41
N ARG A 132 20.13 8.61 -2.39
CA ARG A 132 19.12 9.66 -2.25
C ARG A 132 17.80 9.20 -2.84
N VAL A 133 16.73 9.30 -2.04
CA VAL A 133 15.37 8.85 -2.41
C VAL A 133 14.41 10.03 -2.32
N LEU A 134 13.69 10.32 -3.40
CA LEU A 134 12.60 11.31 -3.43
C LEU A 134 11.27 10.57 -3.41
N VAL A 135 10.39 10.89 -2.46
CA VAL A 135 9.07 10.28 -2.32
C VAL A 135 7.99 11.33 -2.50
N THR A 136 7.19 11.26 -3.57
CA THR A 136 6.03 12.13 -3.73
C THR A 136 4.79 11.49 -3.09
N GLY A 137 3.74 12.29 -2.80
CA GLY A 137 2.60 11.77 -2.05
C GLY A 137 3.00 11.19 -0.69
N ALA A 138 4.06 11.72 -0.10
CA ALA A 138 4.74 11.23 1.09
C ALA A 138 3.83 11.05 2.32
N ASN A 139 2.75 11.83 2.44
CA ASN A 139 1.79 11.73 3.55
C ASN A 139 0.75 10.60 3.37
N GLY A 140 0.72 9.91 2.22
CA GLY A 140 -0.17 8.78 1.95
C GLY A 140 0.32 7.47 2.60
N GLY A 141 -0.52 6.41 2.52
CA GLY A 141 -0.19 5.11 3.12
C GLY A 141 1.11 4.52 2.59
N VAL A 142 1.33 4.53 1.27
CA VAL A 142 2.58 4.04 0.66
C VAL A 142 3.76 4.93 1.06
N GLY A 143 3.62 6.25 0.90
CA GLY A 143 4.73 7.20 1.12
C GLY A 143 5.26 7.17 2.55
N ARG A 144 4.39 7.13 3.56
CA ARG A 144 4.79 7.05 4.98
C ARG A 144 5.57 5.77 5.30
N ILE A 145 5.15 4.63 4.77
CA ILE A 145 5.86 3.36 4.93
C ILE A 145 7.20 3.39 4.17
N GLN A 146 7.18 3.94 2.95
CA GLN A 146 8.37 3.99 2.09
C GLN A 146 9.48 4.85 2.67
N ILE A 147 9.15 6.01 3.27
CA ILE A 147 10.11 6.85 3.99
C ILE A 147 10.84 6.04 5.07
N GLN A 148 10.08 5.33 5.92
CA GLN A 148 10.64 4.55 7.00
C GLN A 148 11.53 3.41 6.49
N LEU A 149 11.08 2.65 5.52
CA LEU A 149 11.85 1.55 4.95
C LEU A 149 13.13 2.04 4.24
N ALA A 150 13.07 3.16 3.52
CA ALA A 150 14.24 3.75 2.87
C ALA A 150 15.25 4.25 3.90
N ALA A 151 14.81 4.96 4.94
CA ALA A 151 15.67 5.41 6.03
C ALA A 151 16.30 4.22 6.79
N LEU A 152 15.53 3.14 7.06
CA LEU A 152 16.04 1.91 7.65
C LEU A 152 17.11 1.22 6.79
N ALA A 153 17.04 1.39 5.46
CA ALA A 153 18.03 0.88 4.51
C ALA A 153 19.24 1.81 4.34
N GLY A 154 19.28 2.93 5.08
CA GLY A 154 20.40 3.88 5.05
C GLY A 154 20.35 4.92 3.94
N ALA A 155 19.18 5.15 3.32
CA ALA A 155 18.99 6.20 2.33
C ALA A 155 18.76 7.58 2.97
N GLU A 156 19.17 8.63 2.27
CA GLU A 156 18.76 10.01 2.52
C GLU A 156 17.43 10.27 1.80
N VAL A 157 16.36 10.50 2.58
CA VAL A 157 15.00 10.58 2.05
C VAL A 157 14.51 12.02 2.03
N THR A 158 14.15 12.53 0.85
CA THR A 158 13.37 13.77 0.70
C THR A 158 11.92 13.44 0.46
N ALA A 159 11.04 13.93 1.33
CA ALA A 159 9.61 13.74 1.23
C ALA A 159 8.94 14.94 0.54
N VAL A 160 8.03 14.69 -0.40
CA VAL A 160 7.22 15.74 -1.02
C VAL A 160 5.83 15.72 -0.42
N ALA A 161 5.53 16.76 0.36
CA ALA A 161 4.24 16.91 1.06
C ALA A 161 3.94 18.37 1.39
N ARG A 162 2.69 18.65 1.77
CA ARG A 162 2.30 19.96 2.28
C ARG A 162 3.03 20.26 3.59
N PRO A 163 3.41 21.53 3.87
CA PRO A 163 4.23 21.90 5.04
C PRO A 163 3.66 21.44 6.40
N GLN A 164 2.35 21.36 6.54
CA GLN A 164 1.72 20.91 7.77
C GLN A 164 2.07 19.47 8.20
N HIS A 165 2.60 18.64 7.28
CA HIS A 165 3.01 17.26 7.54
C HIS A 165 4.52 17.11 7.81
N GLU A 166 5.28 18.20 7.74
CA GLU A 166 6.75 18.19 7.85
C GLU A 166 7.23 17.49 9.12
N LYS A 167 6.73 17.95 10.28
CA LYS A 167 7.14 17.40 11.58
C LYS A 167 6.93 15.88 11.68
N GLU A 168 5.80 15.39 11.18
CA GLU A 168 5.48 13.95 11.21
C GLU A 168 6.38 13.16 10.27
N LEU A 169 6.63 13.68 9.05
CA LEU A 169 7.45 12.98 8.06
C LEU A 169 8.93 12.95 8.44
N LEU A 170 9.45 14.02 9.06
CA LEU A 170 10.79 14.02 9.66
C LEU A 170 10.89 12.98 10.79
N ALA A 171 9.87 12.84 11.63
CA ALA A 171 9.85 11.83 12.69
C ALA A 171 9.79 10.38 12.13
N LEU A 172 9.28 10.18 10.92
CA LEU A 172 9.28 8.90 10.21
C LEU A 172 10.63 8.60 9.52
N GLY A 173 11.60 9.50 9.56
CA GLY A 173 12.94 9.29 9.02
C GLY A 173 13.22 10.02 7.70
N ALA A 174 12.34 10.93 7.25
CA ALA A 174 12.70 11.84 6.17
C ALA A 174 13.82 12.77 6.63
N SER A 175 14.82 13.00 5.76
CA SER A 175 15.92 13.94 6.00
C SER A 175 15.49 15.38 5.71
N SER A 176 14.54 15.55 4.79
CA SER A 176 13.96 16.85 4.42
C SER A 176 12.54 16.70 3.88
N VAL A 177 11.78 17.78 3.94
CA VAL A 177 10.42 17.86 3.38
C VAL A 177 10.31 19.09 2.49
N VAL A 178 9.80 18.92 1.28
CA VAL A 178 9.56 20.00 0.31
C VAL A 178 8.11 19.96 -0.16
N ALA A 179 7.59 21.12 -0.60
CA ALA A 179 6.20 21.21 -1.06
C ALA A 179 5.98 20.66 -2.47
N ASP A 180 7.02 20.69 -3.31
CA ASP A 180 6.99 20.30 -4.72
C ASP A 180 8.27 19.56 -5.09
N PRO A 181 8.22 18.52 -5.96
CA PRO A 181 9.44 17.84 -6.42
C PRO A 181 10.48 18.78 -7.04
N ALA A 182 10.03 19.83 -7.75
CA ALA A 182 10.95 20.81 -8.35
C ALA A 182 11.78 21.58 -7.32
N ALA A 183 11.27 21.75 -6.10
CA ALA A 183 11.97 22.42 -5.00
C ALA A 183 12.99 21.52 -4.28
N ALA A 184 13.04 20.24 -4.61
CA ALA A 184 13.99 19.32 -4.01
C ALA A 184 15.42 19.59 -4.55
N ASP A 185 16.42 19.60 -3.65
CA ASP A 185 17.81 19.88 -4.01
C ASP A 185 18.50 18.67 -4.65
N GLY A 186 19.26 18.91 -5.73
CA GLY A 186 20.09 17.91 -6.39
C GLY A 186 19.30 16.82 -7.11
N LEU A 187 19.94 15.65 -7.29
CA LEU A 187 19.42 14.51 -8.01
C LEU A 187 19.27 13.29 -7.09
N TYR A 188 18.40 12.34 -7.49
CA TYR A 188 17.98 11.19 -6.68
C TYR A 188 18.21 9.87 -7.42
N ASP A 189 18.74 8.88 -6.73
CA ASP A 189 18.92 7.53 -7.25
C ASP A 189 17.58 6.82 -7.46
N LEU A 190 16.59 7.15 -6.61
CA LEU A 190 15.21 6.70 -6.73
C LEU A 190 14.25 7.87 -6.57
N VAL A 191 13.35 8.02 -7.53
CA VAL A 191 12.15 8.88 -7.41
C VAL A 191 10.94 7.97 -7.38
N ALA A 192 10.23 7.92 -6.27
CA ALA A 192 8.99 7.15 -6.12
C ALA A 192 7.78 8.08 -6.23
N ASP A 193 7.09 8.04 -7.37
CA ASP A 193 5.95 8.92 -7.62
C ASP A 193 4.60 8.22 -7.40
N TRP A 194 3.86 8.73 -6.39
CA TRP A 194 2.52 8.28 -6.01
C TRP A 194 1.44 9.31 -6.37
N VAL A 195 1.78 10.34 -7.14
CA VAL A 195 0.88 11.45 -7.49
C VAL A 195 0.54 11.47 -8.98
N GLY A 196 1.52 11.27 -9.86
CA GLY A 196 1.35 11.34 -11.31
C GLY A 196 1.26 12.77 -11.86
N GLY A 197 0.95 12.92 -13.14
CA GLY A 197 0.78 14.22 -13.80
C GLY A 197 2.01 15.13 -13.66
N PRO A 198 1.83 16.43 -13.28
CA PRO A 198 2.93 17.38 -13.10
C PRO A 198 3.97 16.94 -12.06
N SER A 199 3.56 16.23 -11.01
CA SER A 199 4.49 15.70 -9.99
C SER A 199 5.48 14.71 -10.60
N LEU A 200 4.99 13.78 -11.41
CA LEU A 200 5.84 12.82 -12.13
C LEU A 200 6.78 13.52 -13.10
N ALA A 201 6.29 14.51 -13.87
CA ALA A 201 7.12 15.29 -14.79
C ALA A 201 8.28 15.98 -14.06
N ALA A 202 8.00 16.66 -12.95
CA ALA A 202 9.01 17.27 -12.10
C ALA A 202 9.96 16.22 -11.49
N GLY A 203 9.45 15.06 -11.09
CA GLY A 203 10.20 13.95 -10.55
C GLY A 203 11.20 13.35 -11.54
N ILE A 204 10.84 13.26 -12.83
CA ILE A 204 11.76 12.80 -13.90
C ILE A 204 12.99 13.70 -13.95
N GLY A 205 12.80 15.03 -13.90
CA GLY A 205 13.90 16.00 -13.87
C GLY A 205 14.76 15.98 -12.59
N LYS A 206 14.40 15.14 -11.60
CA LYS A 206 15.17 14.92 -10.37
C LYS A 206 15.89 13.58 -10.34
N ALA A 207 15.75 12.74 -11.35
CA ALA A 207 16.45 11.46 -11.39
C ALA A 207 17.96 11.68 -11.59
N ALA A 208 18.79 10.97 -10.84
CA ALA A 208 20.23 10.93 -11.10
C ALA A 208 20.52 10.16 -12.41
N PRO A 209 21.69 10.36 -13.03
CA PRO A 209 22.12 9.47 -14.10
C PRO A 209 22.04 8.00 -13.66
N ARG A 210 21.41 7.15 -14.49
CA ARG A 210 21.08 5.74 -14.19
C ARG A 210 20.10 5.53 -13.02
N GLY A 211 19.52 6.60 -12.48
CA GLY A 211 18.49 6.54 -11.44
C GLY A 211 17.20 5.89 -11.93
N THR A 212 16.32 5.58 -11.00
CA THR A 212 15.04 4.95 -11.28
C THR A 212 13.90 5.88 -10.86
N VAL A 213 12.97 6.14 -11.78
CA VAL A 213 11.70 6.79 -11.49
C VAL A 213 10.62 5.73 -11.49
N VAL A 214 9.94 5.54 -10.35
CA VAL A 214 8.82 4.60 -10.23
C VAL A 214 7.51 5.35 -10.38
N LEU A 215 6.69 4.92 -11.33
CA LEU A 215 5.32 5.36 -11.50
C LEU A 215 4.37 4.33 -10.86
N GLY A 216 3.71 4.70 -9.78
CA GLY A 216 2.74 3.86 -9.07
C GLY A 216 1.42 4.57 -8.73
N SER A 217 1.19 5.75 -9.32
CA SER A 217 -0.05 6.51 -9.13
C SER A 217 -1.22 5.94 -9.95
N SER A 218 -2.42 5.93 -9.37
CA SER A 218 -3.68 5.70 -10.08
C SER A 218 -4.23 6.96 -10.77
N ASN A 219 -3.51 8.08 -10.74
CA ASN A 219 -3.93 9.30 -11.43
C ASN A 219 -3.97 9.08 -12.94
N THR A 220 -5.09 9.40 -13.55
CA THR A 220 -5.30 9.27 -15.01
C THR A 220 -4.78 10.47 -15.82
N GLU A 221 -4.30 11.52 -15.15
CA GLU A 221 -3.70 12.67 -15.81
C GLU A 221 -2.43 12.24 -16.56
N LYS A 222 -2.38 12.57 -17.85
CA LYS A 222 -1.22 12.23 -18.69
C LYS A 222 -0.02 13.09 -18.33
N THR A 223 1.12 12.45 -18.17
CA THR A 223 2.42 13.13 -18.03
C THR A 223 3.09 13.15 -19.40
N PRO A 224 3.29 14.32 -20.03
CA PRO A 224 4.08 14.40 -21.26
C PRO A 224 5.54 14.09 -20.92
N VAL A 225 6.17 13.21 -21.72
CA VAL A 225 7.57 12.82 -21.55
C VAL A 225 8.24 12.86 -22.92
N SER A 226 9.41 13.49 -23.01
CA SER A 226 10.23 13.54 -24.20
C SER A 226 11.67 13.12 -23.89
N ILE A 227 12.47 12.87 -24.93
CA ILE A 227 13.90 12.56 -24.73
C ILE A 227 14.66 13.74 -24.08
N TYR A 228 14.19 14.96 -24.25
CA TYR A 228 14.82 16.15 -23.68
C TYR A 228 14.72 16.21 -22.15
N ASP A 229 13.71 15.54 -21.56
CA ASP A 229 13.53 15.45 -20.11
C ASP A 229 14.60 14.56 -19.46
N PHE A 230 15.39 13.83 -20.26
CA PHE A 230 16.48 12.95 -19.79
C PHE A 230 17.89 13.52 -20.06
N PHE A 231 17.99 14.73 -20.60
CA PHE A 231 19.32 15.38 -20.73
C PHE A 231 19.86 15.76 -19.35
N GLY A 232 21.07 15.27 -19.05
CA GLY A 232 21.67 15.35 -17.70
C GLY A 232 21.24 14.22 -16.76
N HIS A 233 20.37 13.30 -17.23
CA HIS A 233 19.85 12.16 -16.51
C HIS A 233 20.11 10.86 -17.29
N GLU A 234 21.25 10.75 -17.98
CA GLU A 234 21.56 9.68 -18.93
C GLU A 234 21.43 8.30 -18.28
N GLY A 235 20.66 7.43 -18.94
CA GLY A 235 20.40 6.08 -18.46
C GLY A 235 19.40 5.97 -17.32
N ALA A 236 18.75 7.07 -16.91
CA ALA A 236 17.63 7.03 -15.99
C ALA A 236 16.47 6.19 -16.58
N ARG A 237 15.74 5.48 -15.72
CA ARG A 237 14.67 4.55 -16.11
C ARG A 237 13.35 5.00 -15.53
N LEU A 238 12.30 5.02 -16.33
CA LEU A 238 10.91 5.12 -15.86
C LEU A 238 10.32 3.71 -15.79
N VAL A 239 9.91 3.28 -14.61
CA VAL A 239 9.40 1.93 -14.35
C VAL A 239 7.99 2.02 -13.76
N SER A 240 7.03 1.36 -14.38
CA SER A 240 5.70 1.20 -13.79
C SER A 240 5.70 0.11 -12.73
N TYR A 241 4.98 0.33 -11.63
CA TYR A 241 4.74 -0.68 -10.61
C TYR A 241 3.24 -0.94 -10.46
N LEU A 242 2.86 -2.20 -10.69
CA LEU A 242 1.48 -2.69 -10.55
C LEU A 242 1.51 -3.88 -9.57
N SER A 243 0.98 -3.68 -8.38
CA SER A 243 1.05 -4.67 -7.30
C SER A 243 0.44 -6.03 -7.65
N TYR A 244 -0.61 -6.05 -8.45
CA TYR A 244 -1.29 -7.28 -8.90
C TYR A 244 -0.54 -8.03 -10.00
N ALA A 245 0.37 -7.36 -10.71
CA ALA A 245 1.21 -7.96 -11.76
C ALA A 245 2.60 -8.37 -11.26
N TYR A 246 2.87 -8.22 -9.96
CA TYR A 246 4.15 -8.59 -9.37
C TYR A 246 4.22 -10.12 -9.22
N PRO A 247 5.24 -10.77 -9.80
CA PRO A 247 5.24 -12.25 -9.94
C PRO A 247 5.47 -13.00 -8.62
N GLU A 248 6.20 -12.42 -7.66
CA GLU A 248 6.52 -13.09 -6.42
C GLU A 248 5.34 -13.05 -5.43
N PRO A 249 5.06 -14.17 -4.74
CA PRO A 249 3.99 -14.24 -3.75
C PRO A 249 4.23 -13.23 -2.62
N PRO A 250 3.19 -12.57 -2.10
CA PRO A 250 3.33 -11.53 -1.08
C PRO A 250 3.68 -12.04 0.32
N GLY A 251 3.42 -13.30 0.64
CA GLY A 251 3.58 -13.85 1.99
C GLY A 251 4.94 -13.59 2.65
N PRO A 252 6.09 -13.89 1.99
CA PRO A 252 7.42 -13.63 2.56
C PRO A 252 7.67 -12.13 2.84
N ASP A 253 7.22 -11.25 1.95
CA ASP A 253 7.36 -9.81 2.14
C ASP A 253 6.47 -9.30 3.28
N LEU A 254 5.24 -9.84 3.41
CA LEU A 254 4.33 -9.54 4.53
C LEU A 254 4.91 -10.01 5.86
N THR A 255 5.57 -11.16 5.89
CA THR A 255 6.30 -11.65 7.09
C THR A 255 7.38 -10.65 7.50
N THR A 256 8.15 -10.14 6.54
CA THR A 256 9.19 -9.13 6.79
C THR A 256 8.59 -7.85 7.36
N LEU A 257 7.52 -7.34 6.75
CA LEU A 257 6.86 -6.11 7.18
C LEU A 257 6.23 -6.26 8.57
N ALA A 258 5.53 -7.37 8.83
CA ALA A 258 4.95 -7.67 10.15
C ALA A 258 6.03 -7.79 11.23
N GLY A 259 7.18 -8.41 10.91
CA GLY A 259 8.34 -8.48 11.80
C GLY A 259 8.92 -7.10 12.14
N LEU A 260 8.98 -6.18 11.18
CA LEU A 260 9.43 -4.81 11.43
C LEU A 260 8.46 -4.04 12.33
N VAL A 261 7.14 -4.24 12.16
CA VAL A 261 6.13 -3.65 13.06
C VAL A 261 6.25 -4.23 14.47
N ALA A 262 6.36 -5.55 14.62
CA ALA A 262 6.54 -6.21 15.90
C ALA A 262 7.78 -5.71 16.64
N ALA A 263 8.87 -5.44 15.91
CA ALA A 263 10.10 -4.87 16.46
C ALA A 263 10.04 -3.36 16.75
N GLY A 264 8.91 -2.69 16.50
CA GLY A 264 8.76 -1.24 16.67
C GLY A 264 9.59 -0.41 15.67
N ARG A 265 10.04 -1.03 14.57
CA ARG A 265 10.89 -0.40 13.54
C ARG A 265 10.10 0.13 12.35
N LEU A 266 8.83 -0.20 12.24
CA LEU A 266 7.91 0.26 11.20
C LEU A 266 6.57 0.62 11.83
N ASP A 267 6.14 1.86 11.62
CA ASP A 267 4.77 2.29 11.87
C ASP A 267 3.95 2.05 10.58
N PRO A 268 2.91 1.20 10.60
CA PRO A 268 2.07 0.94 9.42
C PRO A 268 1.21 2.13 9.00
N ALA A 269 1.38 3.29 9.64
CA ALA A 269 0.76 4.57 9.29
C ALA A 269 -0.78 4.54 9.31
N VAL A 270 -1.38 3.95 10.35
CA VAL A 270 -2.84 3.94 10.52
C VAL A 270 -3.31 5.33 10.92
N GLY A 271 -3.99 6.03 10.00
CA GLY A 271 -4.50 7.39 10.20
C GLY A 271 -5.98 7.46 10.55
N LEU A 272 -6.72 6.39 10.32
CA LEU A 272 -8.13 6.26 10.70
C LEU A 272 -8.45 4.81 11.05
N VAL A 273 -9.08 4.60 12.19
CA VAL A 273 -9.74 3.33 12.55
C VAL A 273 -11.23 3.60 12.75
N SER A 274 -12.08 2.77 12.16
CA SER A 274 -13.53 2.86 12.30
C SER A 274 -14.18 1.49 12.10
N THR A 275 -15.48 1.37 12.32
CA THR A 275 -16.22 0.16 11.96
C THR A 275 -16.57 0.15 10.48
N TRP A 276 -16.70 -1.02 9.87
CA TRP A 276 -17.06 -1.14 8.45
C TRP A 276 -18.47 -0.61 8.12
N THR A 277 -19.36 -0.50 9.11
CA THR A 277 -20.66 0.15 8.94
C THR A 277 -20.52 1.65 8.60
N ARG A 278 -19.37 2.25 8.88
CA ARG A 278 -19.03 3.63 8.53
C ARG A 278 -18.11 3.74 7.28
N LEU A 279 -18.14 2.75 6.41
CA LEU A 279 -17.35 2.73 5.18
C LEU A 279 -17.47 4.03 4.38
N ARG A 280 -18.69 4.54 4.19
CA ARG A 280 -18.90 5.78 3.40
C ARG A 280 -18.17 6.98 3.97
N ASP A 281 -18.06 7.10 5.29
CA ASP A 281 -17.32 8.18 5.94
C ASP A 281 -15.81 8.04 5.64
N ALA A 282 -15.28 6.82 5.72
CA ALA A 282 -13.88 6.53 5.42
C ALA A 282 -13.54 6.80 3.95
N LEU A 283 -14.39 6.38 3.00
CA LEU A 283 -14.23 6.66 1.57
C LEU A 283 -14.25 8.16 1.30
N THR A 284 -15.18 8.90 1.92
CA THR A 284 -15.27 10.36 1.80
C THR A 284 -14.02 11.05 2.35
N ALA A 285 -13.55 10.64 3.53
CA ALA A 285 -12.37 11.21 4.15
C ALA A 285 -11.10 10.95 3.32
N LEU A 286 -10.98 9.74 2.72
CA LEU A 286 -9.87 9.39 1.83
C LEU A 286 -9.90 10.21 0.53
N THR A 287 -11.07 10.33 -0.10
CA THR A 287 -11.26 11.14 -1.33
C THR A 287 -10.91 12.60 -1.07
N GLN A 288 -11.31 13.15 0.06
CA GLN A 288 -11.03 14.53 0.46
C GLN A 288 -9.62 14.75 1.04
N ARG A 289 -8.76 13.72 1.00
CA ARG A 289 -7.37 13.78 1.52
C ARG A 289 -7.28 14.25 2.97
N ARG A 290 -8.27 13.86 3.81
CA ARG A 290 -8.32 14.18 5.25
C ARG A 290 -7.64 13.13 6.13
N ILE A 291 -7.15 12.04 5.54
CA ILE A 291 -6.46 10.97 6.24
C ILE A 291 -4.96 11.05 5.92
N SER A 292 -4.13 11.10 6.96
CA SER A 292 -2.69 10.88 6.87
C SER A 292 -2.42 9.38 7.02
N GLY A 293 -1.87 8.72 5.98
CA GLY A 293 -1.65 7.27 6.00
C GLY A 293 -2.86 6.46 5.56
N LYS A 294 -3.18 5.39 6.31
CA LYS A 294 -4.16 4.35 5.96
C LYS A 294 -5.48 4.49 6.71
N ALA A 295 -6.57 4.16 6.04
CA ALA A 295 -7.88 3.96 6.67
C ALA A 295 -8.12 2.46 6.89
N VAL A 296 -8.39 2.06 8.12
CA VAL A 296 -8.66 0.69 8.54
C VAL A 296 -10.07 0.59 9.09
N LEU A 297 -10.79 -0.43 8.68
CA LEU A 297 -12.16 -0.70 9.12
C LEU A 297 -12.22 -2.08 9.79
N THR A 298 -12.80 -2.13 10.99
CA THR A 298 -13.01 -3.37 11.73
C THR A 298 -14.34 -4.02 11.32
N VAL A 299 -14.33 -5.35 11.23
CA VAL A 299 -15.49 -6.21 10.96
C VAL A 299 -15.97 -6.74 12.30
N GLY A 300 -17.23 -6.50 12.63
CA GLY A 300 -17.82 -6.90 13.91
C GLY A 300 -18.73 -5.87 14.48
#